data_ce5992c502079f4523f356951a8b1da8
#
_entry.id   ce5992c502079f4523f356951a8b1da8
#
_cell.length_a   1.000
_cell.length_b   1.000
_cell.length_c   1.000
_cell.angle_alpha   90.00
_cell.angle_beta   90.00
_cell.angle_gamma   90.00
#
_symmetry.space_group_name_H-M   'P 1'
#
loop_
_entity.id
_entity.type
_entity.pdbx_description
1 polymer ?
#
loop_
_entity_poly.entity_id
_entity_poly.type
_entity_poly.pdbx_seq_one_letter_code
_entity_poly.pdbx_strand_id
1 'polypeptide(L)'
;MLNLYTTELKLWYLDYEEKSDMKKPDPIREAIQAKITAADELVFVFPVWHVNMPAILKNFFDTIFTGGFAYQYTKDTFIFPRKLLKGKTARVFCTCDAFGILYWWIGNPLRM
;
A
#
# COMPACT_ATOMS: atom_id res chain seq x y z
N MET A 1 16.17 2.17 -1.69
CA MET A 1 15.00 2.59 -2.48
C MET A 1 14.41 1.35 -3.14
N LEU A 2 13.10 1.16 -3.09
CA LEU A 2 12.39 0.07 -3.76
C LEU A 2 11.76 0.62 -5.05
N ASN A 3 12.06 0.00 -6.20
CA ASN A 3 11.43 0.34 -7.47
C ASN A 3 10.40 -0.74 -7.81
N LEU A 4 9.11 -0.39 -7.82
CA LEU A 4 8.03 -1.34 -8.05
C LEU A 4 8.01 -1.90 -9.48
N TYR A 5 8.55 -1.18 -10.46
CA TYR A 5 8.62 -1.66 -11.85
C TYR A 5 9.66 -2.76 -12.06
N THR A 6 10.66 -2.85 -11.17
CA THR A 6 11.72 -3.88 -11.24
C THR A 6 11.57 -4.96 -10.16
N THR A 7 10.57 -4.83 -9.29
CA THR A 7 10.31 -5.79 -8.22
C THR A 7 9.27 -6.79 -8.68
N GLU A 8 9.58 -8.07 -8.61
CA GLU A 8 8.68 -9.16 -8.99
C GLU A 8 7.59 -9.37 -7.93
N LEU A 9 6.67 -8.42 -7.80
CA LEU A 9 5.48 -8.58 -6.97
C LEU A 9 4.40 -9.33 -7.77
N LYS A 10 3.87 -10.38 -7.19
CA LYS A 10 2.70 -11.07 -7.77
C LYS A 10 1.51 -10.11 -7.87
N LEU A 11 0.77 -10.20 -8.96
CA LEU A 11 -0.48 -9.46 -9.17
C LEU A 11 -1.64 -10.24 -8.51
N TRP A 12 -1.79 -10.12 -7.22
CA TRP A 12 -2.74 -10.89 -6.42
C TRP A 12 -4.20 -10.78 -6.85
N TYR A 13 -4.58 -9.68 -7.48
CA TYR A 13 -5.95 -9.49 -7.98
C TYR A 13 -6.31 -10.40 -9.17
N LEU A 14 -5.31 -11.01 -9.84
CA LEU A 14 -5.52 -11.96 -10.92
C LEU A 14 -5.64 -13.41 -10.42
N ASP A 15 -5.14 -13.70 -9.23
CA ASP A 15 -5.11 -15.03 -8.62
C ASP A 15 -6.08 -15.14 -7.42
N TYR A 16 -7.29 -14.59 -7.55
CA TYR A 16 -8.25 -14.51 -6.43
C TYR A 16 -8.79 -15.87 -5.95
N GLU A 17 -8.52 -16.95 -6.68
CA GLU A 17 -9.03 -18.28 -6.32
C GLU A 17 -8.39 -18.89 -5.07
N GLU A 18 -7.23 -18.40 -4.60
CA GLU A 18 -6.58 -18.95 -3.41
C GLU A 18 -6.35 -17.91 -2.30
N LYS A 19 -7.38 -17.63 -1.50
CA LYS A 19 -7.20 -16.95 -0.19
C LYS A 19 -6.16 -17.64 0.70
N SER A 20 -5.81 -18.90 0.43
CA SER A 20 -4.76 -19.66 1.10
C SER A 20 -3.37 -19.14 0.78
N ASP A 21 -3.13 -18.56 -0.40
CA ASP A 21 -1.81 -18.13 -0.85
C ASP A 21 -1.31 -16.88 -0.11
N MET A 22 -2.20 -16.03 0.39
CA MET A 22 -1.78 -14.91 1.25
C MET A 22 -1.11 -15.35 2.56
N LYS A 23 -1.35 -16.59 2.99
CA LYS A 23 -0.74 -17.19 4.19
C LYS A 23 0.54 -17.95 3.88
N LYS A 24 0.83 -18.23 2.61
CA LYS A 24 2.07 -18.90 2.22
C LYS A 24 3.26 -17.96 2.40
N PRO A 25 4.42 -18.47 2.84
CA PRO A 25 5.64 -17.70 2.89
C PRO A 25 5.96 -17.13 1.50
N ASP A 26 6.22 -15.82 1.45
CA ASP A 26 6.66 -15.14 0.24
C ASP A 26 7.93 -14.34 0.59
N PRO A 27 9.12 -14.82 0.17
CA PRO A 27 10.38 -14.19 0.51
C PRO A 27 10.48 -12.72 0.09
N ILE A 28 9.85 -12.34 -1.03
CA ILE A 28 9.84 -10.95 -1.51
C ILE A 28 9.00 -10.09 -0.58
N ARG A 29 7.79 -10.53 -0.24
CA ARG A 29 6.91 -9.85 0.70
C ARG A 29 7.57 -9.69 2.06
N GLU A 30 8.14 -10.78 2.60
CA GLU A 30 8.79 -10.77 3.91
C GLU A 30 10.00 -9.81 3.94
N ALA A 31 10.82 -9.79 2.90
CA ALA A 31 11.95 -8.86 2.78
C ALA A 31 11.50 -7.40 2.73
N ILE A 32 10.39 -7.10 2.04
CA ILE A 32 9.83 -5.75 1.98
C ILE A 32 9.22 -5.36 3.33
N GLN A 33 8.47 -6.25 3.96
CA GLN A 33 7.89 -6.02 5.29
C GLN A 33 8.97 -5.79 6.34
N ALA A 34 10.09 -6.50 6.28
CA ALA A 34 11.24 -6.27 7.15
C ALA A 34 11.83 -4.86 6.97
N LYS A 35 11.98 -4.39 5.71
CA LYS A 35 12.43 -3.01 5.43
C LYS A 35 11.45 -1.97 5.96
N ILE A 36 10.14 -2.19 5.82
CA ILE A 36 9.11 -1.30 6.37
C ILE A 36 9.19 -1.28 7.91
N THR A 37 9.40 -2.44 8.52
CA THR A 37 9.53 -2.54 9.98
C THR A 37 10.75 -1.77 10.50
N ALA A 38 11.86 -1.79 9.78
CA ALA A 38 13.08 -1.06 10.14
C ALA A 38 13.05 0.44 9.85
N ALA A 39 12.12 0.92 9.01
CA ALA A 39 12.02 2.33 8.65
C ALA A 39 11.15 3.10 9.65
N ASP A 40 11.52 4.33 9.96
CA ASP A 40 10.72 5.28 10.74
C ASP A 40 9.73 6.04 9.87
N GLU A 41 10.13 6.31 8.62
CA GLU A 41 9.33 7.03 7.64
C GLU A 41 9.28 6.28 6.31
N LEU A 42 8.09 6.24 5.72
CA LEU A 42 7.85 5.70 4.38
C LEU A 42 7.65 6.85 3.41
N VAL A 43 8.35 6.82 2.28
CA VAL A 43 8.21 7.84 1.23
C VAL A 43 7.69 7.19 -0.03
N PHE A 44 6.53 7.65 -0.51
CA PHE A 44 5.93 7.19 -1.75
C PHE A 44 6.05 8.26 -2.82
N VAL A 45 6.59 7.88 -3.98
CA VAL A 45 6.76 8.78 -5.14
C VAL A 45 6.10 8.13 -6.35
N PHE A 46 5.07 8.77 -6.93
CA PHE A 46 4.33 8.20 -8.06
C PHE A 46 3.58 9.26 -8.87
N PRO A 47 3.31 9.01 -10.15
CA PRO A 47 2.41 9.85 -10.93
C PRO A 47 0.95 9.56 -10.60
N VAL A 48 0.11 10.58 -10.63
CA VAL A 48 -1.36 10.40 -10.52
C VAL A 48 -1.90 10.00 -11.89
N TRP A 49 -2.52 8.83 -11.99
CA TRP A 49 -3.18 8.33 -13.18
C TRP A 49 -4.67 8.14 -12.93
N HIS A 50 -5.51 8.70 -13.80
CA HIS A 50 -6.97 8.62 -13.68
C HIS A 50 -7.48 9.02 -12.29
N VAL A 51 -6.94 10.14 -11.75
CA VAL A 51 -7.30 10.67 -10.43
C VAL A 51 -6.94 9.72 -9.27
N ASN A 52 -6.05 8.76 -9.49
CA ASN A 52 -5.67 7.77 -8.48
C ASN A 52 -4.19 7.38 -8.58
N MET A 53 -3.73 6.56 -7.63
CA MET A 53 -2.40 5.96 -7.71
C MET A 53 -2.33 4.92 -8.84
N PRO A 54 -1.13 4.67 -9.41
CA PRO A 54 -0.93 3.62 -10.41
C PRO A 54 -1.31 2.23 -9.85
N ALA A 55 -1.81 1.36 -10.73
CA ALA A 55 -2.23 0.00 -10.35
C ALA A 55 -1.12 -0.81 -9.65
N ILE A 56 0.13 -0.63 -10.06
CA ILE A 56 1.28 -1.29 -9.44
C ILE A 56 1.48 -0.85 -7.98
N LEU A 57 1.21 0.41 -7.65
CA LEU A 57 1.28 0.90 -6.27
C LEU A 57 0.10 0.37 -5.45
N LYS A 58 -1.08 0.29 -6.04
CA LYS A 58 -2.24 -0.33 -5.38
C LYS A 58 -1.96 -1.80 -5.08
N ASN A 59 -1.42 -2.56 -6.06
CA ASN A 59 -1.00 -3.93 -5.85
C ASN A 59 0.03 -4.06 -4.71
N PHE A 60 0.99 -3.15 -4.64
CA PHE A 60 1.96 -3.11 -3.54
C PHE A 60 1.26 -2.97 -2.18
N PHE A 61 0.29 -2.06 -2.04
CA PHE A 61 -0.45 -1.93 -0.79
C PHE A 61 -1.23 -3.20 -0.45
N ASP A 62 -1.90 -3.79 -1.42
CA ASP A 62 -2.73 -4.98 -1.20
C ASP A 62 -1.90 -6.22 -0.85
N THR A 63 -0.67 -6.34 -1.38
CA THR A 63 0.21 -7.48 -1.13
C THR A 63 1.08 -7.34 0.11
N ILE A 64 1.49 -6.12 0.46
CA ILE A 64 2.45 -5.88 1.53
C ILE A 64 1.77 -5.51 2.85
N PHE A 65 0.74 -4.64 2.83
CA PHE A 65 0.07 -4.17 4.04
C PHE A 65 -1.08 -5.11 4.46
N THR A 66 -0.74 -6.37 4.63
CA THR A 66 -1.69 -7.44 4.94
C THR A 66 -2.13 -7.46 6.41
N GLY A 67 -3.20 -8.19 6.68
CA GLY A 67 -3.60 -8.53 8.04
C GLY A 67 -2.50 -9.31 8.77
N GLY A 68 -2.25 -8.99 10.04
CA GLY A 68 -1.14 -9.53 10.83
C GLY A 68 0.16 -8.74 10.71
N PHE A 69 0.34 -7.92 9.67
CA PHE A 69 1.49 -7.03 9.51
C PHE A 69 1.13 -5.56 9.73
N ALA A 70 0.21 -5.01 8.94
CA ALA A 70 -0.16 -3.60 9.04
C ALA A 70 -1.31 -3.36 10.01
N TYR A 71 -2.23 -4.30 10.08
CA TYR A 71 -3.43 -4.23 10.93
C TYR A 71 -3.85 -5.62 11.41
N GLN A 72 -4.67 -5.65 12.45
CA GLN A 72 -5.25 -6.88 12.97
C GLN A 72 -6.68 -6.66 13.42
N TYR A 73 -7.59 -7.53 12.99
CA TYR A 73 -8.93 -7.63 13.54
C TYR A 73 -8.92 -8.47 14.81
N THR A 74 -9.56 -7.98 15.86
CA THR A 74 -9.82 -8.73 17.10
C THR A 74 -11.33 -8.81 17.28
N LYS A 75 -11.78 -9.71 18.14
CA LYS A 75 -13.23 -9.86 18.44
C LYS A 75 -13.86 -8.54 18.91
N ASP A 76 -13.09 -7.72 19.62
CA ASP A 76 -13.55 -6.46 20.21
C ASP A 76 -13.40 -5.27 19.23
N THR A 77 -12.70 -5.44 18.11
CA THR A 77 -12.38 -4.37 17.15
C THR A 77 -12.79 -4.72 15.73
N PHE A 78 -13.95 -5.37 15.56
CA PHE A 78 -14.44 -5.80 14.26
C PHE A 78 -14.67 -4.64 13.28
N ILE A 79 -15.07 -3.47 13.78
CA ILE A 79 -15.33 -2.28 12.95
C ILE A 79 -14.04 -1.52 12.63
N PHE A 80 -13.13 -1.39 13.60
CA PHE A 80 -11.87 -0.66 13.43
C PHE A 80 -10.68 -1.56 13.77
N PRO A 81 -9.92 -2.04 12.77
CA PRO A 81 -8.78 -2.91 13.02
C PRO A 81 -7.71 -2.19 13.85
N ARG A 82 -7.05 -2.95 14.72
CA ARG A 82 -5.89 -2.47 15.48
C ARG A 82 -4.74 -2.21 14.52
N LYS A 83 -4.20 -1.00 14.53
CA LYS A 83 -3.00 -0.63 13.75
C LYS A 83 -1.75 -1.25 14.37
N LEU A 84 -0.92 -1.91 13.56
CA LEU A 84 0.32 -2.56 14.02
C LEU A 84 1.57 -1.74 13.71
N LEU A 85 1.56 -0.90 12.67
CA LEU A 85 2.67 -0.03 12.29
C LEU A 85 2.63 1.32 13.02
N LYS A 86 2.53 1.28 14.35
CA LYS A 86 2.47 2.50 15.19
C LYS A 86 3.83 3.21 15.22
N GLY A 87 3.78 4.55 15.29
CA GLY A 87 4.96 5.40 15.38
C GLY A 87 5.64 5.67 14.03
N LYS A 88 5.16 5.07 12.94
CA LYS A 88 5.68 5.33 11.60
C LYS A 88 4.92 6.46 10.93
N THR A 89 5.66 7.26 10.16
CA THR A 89 5.11 8.34 9.33
C THR A 89 5.18 7.98 7.85
N ALA A 90 4.36 8.64 7.02
CA ALA A 90 4.41 8.48 5.58
C ALA A 90 4.36 9.85 4.90
N ARG A 91 5.22 10.03 3.88
CA ARG A 91 5.15 11.16 2.94
C ARG A 91 4.82 10.68 1.55
N VAL A 92 4.02 11.47 0.86
CA VAL A 92 3.61 11.20 -0.51
C VAL A 92 4.05 12.37 -1.39
N PHE A 93 4.82 12.06 -2.43
CA PHE A 93 5.14 12.96 -3.52
C PHE A 93 4.49 12.45 -4.79
N CYS A 94 3.61 13.24 -5.38
CA CYS A 94 2.96 12.86 -6.61
C CYS A 94 3.11 13.95 -7.68
N THR A 95 3.22 13.52 -8.94
CA THR A 95 3.13 14.39 -10.11
C THR A 95 1.75 14.23 -10.74
N CYS A 96 1.20 15.31 -11.27
CA CYS A 96 -0.06 15.29 -12.02
C CYS A 96 0.00 16.30 -13.17
N ASP A 97 -0.66 15.97 -14.27
CA ASP A 97 -0.72 16.83 -15.48
C ASP A 97 -1.87 17.85 -15.42
N ALA A 98 -2.74 17.76 -14.42
CA ALA A 98 -3.86 18.68 -14.26
C ALA A 98 -3.54 19.81 -13.27
N PHE A 99 -4.13 20.97 -13.48
CA PHE A 99 -4.05 22.09 -12.54
C PHE A 99 -4.57 21.66 -11.17
N GLY A 100 -3.80 21.95 -10.12
CA GLY A 100 -4.12 21.54 -8.74
C GLY A 100 -5.52 21.97 -8.26
N ILE A 101 -6.07 23.06 -8.81
CA ILE A 101 -7.42 23.54 -8.52
C ILE A 101 -8.51 22.56 -8.99
N LEU A 102 -8.26 21.83 -10.08
CA LEU A 102 -9.20 20.82 -10.60
C LEU A 102 -9.28 19.63 -9.65
N TYR A 103 -8.16 19.21 -9.08
CA TYR A 103 -8.11 18.16 -8.06
C TYR A 103 -8.80 18.57 -6.77
N TRP A 104 -8.71 19.85 -6.41
CA TRP A 104 -9.42 20.36 -5.24
C TRP A 104 -10.96 20.33 -5.44
N TRP A 105 -11.41 20.52 -6.68
CA TRP A 105 -12.85 20.59 -7.04
C TRP A 105 -13.49 19.20 -7.23
N ILE A 106 -12.75 18.23 -7.80
CA ILE A 106 -13.22 16.86 -8.07
C ILE A 106 -13.18 15.98 -6.80
N GLY A 107 -12.65 16.49 -5.71
CA GLY A 107 -12.34 15.72 -4.52
C GLY A 107 -10.88 15.28 -4.54
N ASN A 108 -10.11 15.69 -3.55
CA ASN A 108 -8.69 15.41 -3.45
C ASN A 108 -8.46 13.88 -3.47
N PRO A 109 -7.88 13.30 -4.54
CA PRO A 109 -7.70 11.84 -4.67
C PRO A 109 -6.72 11.28 -3.64
N LEU A 110 -6.02 12.14 -2.92
CA LEU A 110 -5.11 11.78 -1.82
C LEU A 110 -5.80 11.82 -0.45
N ARG A 111 -7.08 12.12 -0.40
CA ARG A 111 -7.89 12.07 0.80
C ARG A 111 -8.48 10.66 0.96
N MET A 112 -7.59 9.69 1.15
CA MET A 112 -7.96 8.35 1.57
C MET A 112 -7.91 8.23 3.09
#